data_c6cc264b54d23ebe34e2026364ba776e
#
_entry.id   c6cc264b54d23ebe34e2026364ba776e
#
_cell.length_a   1.000
_cell.length_b   1.000
_cell.length_c   1.000
_cell.angle_alpha   90.00
_cell.angle_beta   90.00
_cell.angle_gamma   90.00
#
_symmetry.space_group_name_H-M   'P 1'
#
loop_
_entity.id
_entity.type
_entity.pdbx_description
1 polymer ?
#
loop_
_entity_poly.entity_id
_entity_poly.type
_entity_poly.pdbx_seq_one_letter_code
_entity_poly.pdbx_strand_id
1 'polypeptide(L)'
;MLKTFIKTSNSNCFADTLTKIYFQVGISAVQGDNAGSGSAIAIIVDRSGSMHGEKLDDARDAAKMVLDVLGEANELALYSFASRVERIIPMGPVDDVDRISKEIDRIRASGGTSLYRALETVYDDARKFSSEGGSVTAILLTDGQPSDVTEVDRYEKLAASASEIGLKIVSIGIGDYDETILKKISDITNGDFVNATDRALVSETFRKHAREAATAGGTSVTLKIVPKESGSLNVFDQSFTVDDGIVTVNLGSVGATPVNVTGSVDIKGGAEGSITAMQAILSYRDTDGSPREDRFPVTLNRTKNSETVVSSINRDLVNEARLKMQMNQVEYLISQGDFDNATKINRQAMEAANATRKIELIEATRKLDRVLSSGSGEVDRKEVYNQTTKIKRN
;
A
#
# COMPACT_ATOMS: atom_id res chain seq x y z
N MET A 1 5.51 19.69 3.35
CA MET A 1 4.23 20.05 2.65
C MET A 1 3.92 19.02 1.58
N LEU A 2 2.64 18.67 1.43
CA LEU A 2 2.16 17.78 0.37
C LEU A 2 1.60 18.55 -0.81
N LYS A 3 1.73 18.00 -2.01
CA LYS A 3 1.02 18.44 -3.21
C LYS A 3 0.06 17.37 -3.68
N THR A 4 -1.08 17.81 -4.19
CA THR A 4 -2.15 16.93 -4.67
C THR A 4 -2.49 17.27 -6.11
N PHE A 5 -2.73 16.25 -6.92
CA PHE A 5 -3.39 16.40 -8.22
C PHE A 5 -4.58 15.47 -8.32
N ILE A 6 -5.62 15.90 -9.02
CA ILE A 6 -6.80 15.08 -9.27
C ILE A 6 -7.04 14.99 -10.77
N LYS A 7 -7.27 13.79 -11.26
CA LYS A 7 -7.68 13.51 -12.63
C LYS A 7 -9.01 12.78 -12.63
N THR A 8 -9.85 13.07 -13.62
CA THR A 8 -11.08 12.34 -13.90
C THR A 8 -11.05 11.74 -15.27
N SER A 9 -11.75 10.63 -15.49
CA SER A 9 -11.86 10.01 -16.80
C SER A 9 -12.65 10.87 -17.80
N ASN A 10 -13.46 11.78 -17.30
CA ASN A 10 -14.30 12.67 -18.12
C ASN A 10 -14.42 14.03 -17.43
N SER A 11 -14.44 15.11 -18.20
CA SER A 11 -14.84 16.43 -17.72
C SER A 11 -16.35 16.69 -17.88
N ASN A 12 -17.03 15.82 -18.65
CA ASN A 12 -18.47 15.90 -18.88
C ASN A 12 -19.16 14.58 -18.54
N CYS A 13 -20.42 14.66 -18.11
CA CYS A 13 -21.29 13.52 -17.83
C CYS A 13 -22.66 13.70 -18.48
N PHE A 14 -23.41 12.60 -18.65
CA PHE A 14 -24.72 12.65 -19.24
C PHE A 14 -25.76 13.29 -18.30
N ALA A 15 -26.67 14.09 -18.89
CA ALA A 15 -27.77 14.71 -18.16
C ALA A 15 -28.97 13.77 -17.96
N ASP A 16 -29.16 12.79 -18.82
CA ASP A 16 -30.34 11.92 -18.88
C ASP A 16 -30.09 10.47 -18.37
N THR A 17 -28.85 10.11 -18.09
CA THR A 17 -28.52 8.77 -17.63
C THR A 17 -27.38 8.78 -16.62
N LEU A 18 -27.18 7.61 -15.97
CA LEU A 18 -26.05 7.39 -15.06
C LEU A 18 -24.73 7.38 -15.85
N THR A 19 -23.74 8.12 -15.36
CA THR A 19 -22.39 8.12 -15.93
C THR A 19 -21.38 7.64 -14.88
N LYS A 20 -20.62 6.57 -15.17
CA LYS A 20 -19.50 6.15 -14.32
C LYS A 20 -18.26 6.97 -14.68
N ILE A 21 -17.71 7.65 -13.70
CA ILE A 21 -16.49 8.45 -13.81
C ILE A 21 -15.39 7.77 -12.99
N TYR A 22 -14.26 7.50 -13.60
CA TYR A 22 -13.05 7.11 -12.89
C TYR A 22 -12.29 8.35 -12.45
N PHE A 23 -11.64 8.25 -11.30
CA PHE A 23 -10.80 9.31 -10.77
C PHE A 23 -9.47 8.76 -10.26
N GLN A 24 -8.47 9.62 -10.20
CA GLN A 24 -7.19 9.37 -9.55
C GLN A 24 -6.81 10.61 -8.74
N VAL A 25 -6.56 10.42 -7.46
CA VAL A 25 -5.98 11.42 -6.57
C VAL A 25 -4.53 11.02 -6.32
N GLY A 26 -3.59 11.82 -6.81
CA GLY A 26 -2.16 11.60 -6.57
C GLY A 26 -1.64 12.59 -5.54
N ILE A 27 -0.92 12.09 -4.56
CA ILE A 27 -0.39 12.83 -3.42
C ILE A 27 1.10 12.55 -3.31
N SER A 28 1.94 13.58 -3.21
CA SER A 28 3.39 13.43 -3.01
C SER A 28 3.96 14.57 -2.19
N ALA A 29 5.09 14.34 -1.53
CA ALA A 29 5.81 15.38 -0.83
C ALA A 29 6.46 16.38 -1.79
N VAL A 30 6.46 17.65 -1.39
CA VAL A 30 7.39 18.65 -1.90
C VAL A 30 8.63 18.59 -1.02
N GLN A 31 9.79 18.37 -1.63
CA GLN A 31 11.05 18.29 -0.90
C GLN A 31 11.32 19.57 -0.09
N GLY A 32 11.66 19.43 1.19
CA GLY A 32 11.92 20.53 2.10
C GLY A 32 12.98 20.13 3.15
N ASP A 33 13.49 21.10 3.89
CA ASP A 33 14.60 20.94 4.84
C ASP A 33 14.31 20.00 6.02
N ASN A 34 13.00 19.81 6.37
CA ASN A 34 12.54 18.92 7.44
C ASN A 34 11.84 17.66 6.89
N ALA A 35 12.19 17.24 5.68
CA ALA A 35 11.63 16.01 5.13
C ALA A 35 11.92 14.81 6.04
N GLY A 36 10.92 13.95 6.24
CA GLY A 36 11.01 12.78 7.10
C GLY A 36 10.69 13.01 8.58
N SER A 37 10.56 14.25 9.04
CA SER A 37 10.20 14.55 10.43
C SER A 37 8.84 13.92 10.81
N GLY A 38 8.80 13.27 11.98
CA GLY A 38 7.61 12.54 12.46
C GLY A 38 7.34 11.21 11.70
N SER A 39 8.27 10.75 10.85
CA SER A 39 8.17 9.46 10.17
C SER A 39 9.16 8.47 10.76
N ALA A 40 8.68 7.28 11.12
CA ALA A 40 9.48 6.20 11.68
C ALA A 40 9.44 4.94 10.80
N ILE A 41 10.56 4.21 10.81
CA ILE A 41 10.65 2.84 10.28
C ILE A 41 10.73 1.86 11.43
N ALA A 42 9.86 0.85 11.42
CA ALA A 42 9.94 -0.30 12.31
C ALA A 42 10.39 -1.53 11.53
N ILE A 43 11.61 -1.99 11.76
CA ILE A 43 12.13 -3.21 11.14
C ILE A 43 11.75 -4.41 12.02
N ILE A 44 11.12 -5.42 11.42
CA ILE A 44 10.64 -6.63 12.10
C ILE A 44 11.29 -7.84 11.43
N VAL A 45 12.29 -8.42 12.08
CA VAL A 45 13.06 -9.54 11.53
C VAL A 45 12.63 -10.85 12.18
N ASP A 46 12.15 -11.78 11.37
CA ASP A 46 12.03 -13.17 11.76
C ASP A 46 13.43 -13.75 12.00
N ARG A 47 13.64 -14.32 13.18
CA ARG A 47 14.84 -15.07 13.51
C ARG A 47 14.52 -16.51 13.93
N SER A 48 13.42 -17.08 13.43
CA SER A 48 13.07 -18.49 13.62
C SER A 48 14.15 -19.44 13.09
N GLY A 49 14.06 -20.70 13.44
CA GLY A 49 15.07 -21.69 13.05
C GLY A 49 15.25 -21.81 11.54
N SER A 50 14.20 -21.61 10.74
CA SER A 50 14.20 -21.64 9.26
C SER A 50 15.01 -20.52 8.63
N MET A 51 15.19 -19.40 9.33
CA MET A 51 16.00 -18.25 8.89
C MET A 51 17.53 -18.49 8.99
N HIS A 52 17.99 -19.65 9.48
CA HIS A 52 19.41 -19.93 9.64
C HIS A 52 20.17 -19.83 8.29
N GLY A 53 21.35 -19.19 8.33
CA GLY A 53 22.25 -19.04 7.17
C GLY A 53 21.95 -17.78 6.34
N GLU A 54 22.00 -17.90 5.02
CA GLU A 54 21.93 -16.77 4.08
C GLU A 54 20.69 -15.89 4.25
N LYS A 55 19.53 -16.47 4.57
CA LYS A 55 18.30 -15.68 4.76
C LYS A 55 18.43 -14.66 5.88
N LEU A 56 18.98 -15.05 7.04
CA LEU A 56 19.19 -14.13 8.16
C LEU A 56 20.32 -13.13 7.88
N ASP A 57 21.34 -13.53 7.14
CA ASP A 57 22.42 -12.64 6.73
C ASP A 57 21.88 -11.57 5.76
N ASP A 58 21.06 -11.96 4.80
CA ASP A 58 20.38 -11.04 3.89
C ASP A 58 19.43 -10.07 4.63
N ALA A 59 18.72 -10.57 5.64
CA ALA A 59 17.86 -9.75 6.50
C ALA A 59 18.65 -8.70 7.29
N ARG A 60 19.80 -9.09 7.86
CA ARG A 60 20.70 -8.17 8.57
C ARG A 60 21.26 -7.10 7.65
N ASP A 61 21.74 -7.50 6.47
CA ASP A 61 22.29 -6.57 5.49
C ASP A 61 21.23 -5.59 4.98
N ALA A 62 20.01 -6.06 4.71
CA ALA A 62 18.89 -5.21 4.33
C ALA A 62 18.51 -4.22 5.46
N ALA A 63 18.49 -4.68 6.71
CA ALA A 63 18.23 -3.82 7.87
C ALA A 63 19.30 -2.72 8.03
N LYS A 64 20.59 -3.05 7.81
CA LYS A 64 21.67 -2.04 7.83
C LYS A 64 21.56 -1.01 6.70
N MET A 65 21.10 -1.42 5.50
CA MET A 65 20.89 -0.48 4.40
C MET A 65 19.85 0.60 4.71
N VAL A 66 18.94 0.36 5.63
CA VAL A 66 17.98 1.36 6.10
C VAL A 66 18.72 2.50 6.82
N LEU A 67 19.74 2.16 7.60
CA LEU A 67 20.55 3.15 8.35
C LEU A 67 21.30 4.13 7.42
N ASP A 68 21.70 3.67 6.22
CA ASP A 68 22.38 4.50 5.21
C ASP A 68 21.44 5.53 4.58
N VAL A 69 20.14 5.34 4.69
CA VAL A 69 19.12 6.15 4.03
C VAL A 69 18.41 7.10 5.00
N LEU A 70 18.21 6.67 6.25
CA LEU A 70 17.55 7.48 7.27
C LEU A 70 18.49 8.60 7.74
N GLY A 71 17.92 9.80 7.93
CA GLY A 71 18.62 10.95 8.50
C GLY A 71 18.22 11.19 9.97
N GLU A 72 18.81 12.21 10.59
CA GLU A 72 18.55 12.60 11.99
C GLU A 72 17.08 12.95 12.27
N ALA A 73 16.33 13.35 11.23
CA ALA A 73 14.89 13.67 11.35
C ALA A 73 13.99 12.45 11.41
N ASN A 74 14.52 11.25 11.16
CA ASN A 74 13.77 10.01 11.15
C ASN A 74 13.94 9.25 12.46
N GLU A 75 12.94 8.42 12.76
CA GLU A 75 13.01 7.48 13.86
C GLU A 75 13.06 6.04 13.36
N LEU A 76 13.69 5.19 14.17
CA LEU A 76 13.85 3.77 13.89
C LEU A 76 13.45 2.96 15.12
N ALA A 77 12.79 1.83 14.88
CA ALA A 77 12.70 0.74 15.84
C ALA A 77 13.17 -0.56 15.19
N LEU A 78 13.79 -1.43 15.97
CA LEU A 78 14.22 -2.76 15.52
C LEU A 78 13.65 -3.83 16.44
N TYR A 79 12.89 -4.73 15.85
CA TYR A 79 12.33 -5.91 16.52
C TYR A 79 12.89 -7.17 15.89
N SER A 80 13.10 -8.19 16.70
CA SER A 80 13.25 -9.55 16.19
C SER A 80 12.25 -10.47 16.87
N PHE A 81 11.80 -11.49 16.16
CA PHE A 81 10.90 -12.47 16.73
C PHE A 81 11.25 -13.91 16.34
N ALA A 82 10.96 -14.81 17.26
CA ALA A 82 10.99 -16.24 17.10
C ALA A 82 9.88 -16.82 17.97
N SER A 83 10.16 -17.71 18.94
CA SER A 83 9.20 -18.08 20.00
C SER A 83 8.90 -16.92 20.97
N ARG A 84 9.69 -15.85 20.94
CA ARG A 84 9.53 -14.61 21.71
C ARG A 84 9.83 -13.42 20.82
N VAL A 85 9.24 -12.27 21.17
CA VAL A 85 9.51 -10.97 20.52
C VAL A 85 10.52 -10.20 21.38
N GLU A 86 11.51 -9.63 20.74
CA GLU A 86 12.53 -8.78 21.35
C GLU A 86 12.51 -7.39 20.72
N ARG A 87 12.37 -6.35 21.54
CA ARG A 87 12.61 -4.96 21.14
C ARG A 87 14.11 -4.69 21.25
N ILE A 88 14.84 -4.87 20.12
CA ILE A 88 16.30 -4.69 20.10
C ILE A 88 16.65 -3.21 20.19
N ILE A 89 15.99 -2.38 19.37
CA ILE A 89 16.08 -0.92 19.41
C ILE A 89 14.66 -0.39 19.62
N PRO A 90 14.39 0.28 20.76
CA PRO A 90 13.11 0.99 20.94
C PRO A 90 12.91 2.08 19.89
N MET A 91 11.65 2.45 19.63
CA MET A 91 11.31 3.56 18.75
C MET A 91 12.00 4.84 19.24
N GLY A 92 12.77 5.47 18.35
CA GLY A 92 13.52 6.69 18.67
C GLY A 92 14.45 7.14 17.55
N PRO A 93 15.16 8.27 17.75
CA PRO A 93 16.02 8.85 16.73
C PRO A 93 17.20 7.94 16.36
N VAL A 94 17.70 8.08 15.14
CA VAL A 94 18.87 7.36 14.63
C VAL A 94 20.14 8.13 15.05
N ASP A 95 20.52 7.99 16.32
CA ASP A 95 21.61 8.76 16.94
C ASP A 95 22.97 8.04 16.97
N ASP A 96 22.98 6.70 16.90
CA ASP A 96 24.19 5.87 16.95
C ASP A 96 24.09 4.69 15.97
N VAL A 97 24.43 4.96 14.71
CA VAL A 97 24.39 3.98 13.62
C VAL A 97 25.30 2.78 13.89
N ASP A 98 26.49 3.01 14.50
CA ASP A 98 27.43 1.93 14.81
C ASP A 98 26.89 0.98 15.87
N ARG A 99 26.23 1.51 16.92
CA ARG A 99 25.57 0.72 17.94
C ARG A 99 24.42 -0.09 17.34
N ILE A 100 23.55 0.55 16.55
CA ILE A 100 22.41 -0.11 15.91
C ILE A 100 22.90 -1.23 14.98
N SER A 101 23.93 -0.97 14.17
CA SER A 101 24.53 -1.98 13.28
C SER A 101 25.08 -3.18 14.05
N LYS A 102 25.75 -2.97 15.18
CA LYS A 102 26.23 -4.07 16.06
C LYS A 102 25.07 -4.88 16.66
N GLU A 103 23.97 -4.24 17.03
CA GLU A 103 22.80 -4.97 17.52
C GLU A 103 22.14 -5.81 16.42
N ILE A 104 22.08 -5.31 15.18
CA ILE A 104 21.62 -6.09 14.02
C ILE A 104 22.51 -7.33 13.84
N ASP A 105 23.82 -7.20 13.94
CA ASP A 105 24.77 -8.31 13.82
C ASP A 105 24.64 -9.38 14.90
N ARG A 106 24.03 -9.04 16.05
CA ARG A 106 23.81 -9.96 17.17
C ARG A 106 22.57 -10.85 17.02
N ILE A 107 21.67 -10.54 16.09
CA ILE A 107 20.48 -11.35 15.86
C ILE A 107 20.91 -12.77 15.44
N ARG A 108 20.36 -13.80 16.10
CA ARG A 108 20.69 -15.22 15.83
C ARG A 108 19.41 -16.00 15.61
N ALA A 109 19.45 -16.93 14.65
CA ALA A 109 18.33 -17.79 14.35
C ALA A 109 18.10 -18.82 15.48
N SER A 110 16.84 -18.92 15.95
CA SER A 110 16.42 -19.92 16.93
C SER A 110 14.92 -19.94 17.15
N GLY A 111 14.33 -21.06 17.49
CA GLY A 111 12.95 -21.21 17.94
C GLY A 111 11.91 -21.20 16.83
N GLY A 112 10.65 -20.96 17.20
CA GLY A 112 9.49 -20.91 16.31
C GLY A 112 9.21 -19.51 15.76
N THR A 113 7.96 -19.24 15.30
CA THR A 113 7.57 -18.04 14.55
C THR A 113 6.33 -17.40 15.19
N SER A 114 6.50 -16.59 16.25
CA SER A 114 5.39 -15.87 16.91
C SER A 114 5.05 -14.57 16.18
N LEU A 115 4.53 -14.70 14.97
CA LEU A 115 4.24 -13.58 14.06
C LEU A 115 3.17 -12.63 14.60
N TYR A 116 2.06 -13.19 15.10
CA TYR A 116 0.96 -12.38 15.62
C TYR A 116 1.43 -11.47 16.77
N ARG A 117 2.15 -12.06 17.72
CA ARG A 117 2.70 -11.32 18.87
C ARG A 117 3.71 -10.25 18.46
N ALA A 118 4.50 -10.51 17.40
CA ALA A 118 5.41 -9.49 16.86
C ALA A 118 4.65 -8.29 16.32
N LEU A 119 3.61 -8.52 15.52
CA LEU A 119 2.76 -7.46 14.97
C LEU A 119 1.99 -6.70 16.05
N GLU A 120 1.44 -7.38 17.05
CA GLU A 120 0.77 -6.77 18.21
C GLU A 120 1.73 -5.87 18.99
N THR A 121 2.97 -6.32 19.20
CA THR A 121 4.01 -5.51 19.88
C THR A 121 4.33 -4.23 19.10
N VAL A 122 4.49 -4.34 17.79
CA VAL A 122 4.77 -3.18 16.93
C VAL A 122 3.57 -2.24 16.85
N TYR A 123 2.35 -2.78 16.78
CA TYR A 123 1.13 -1.97 16.83
C TYR A 123 1.04 -1.14 18.11
N ASP A 124 1.33 -1.73 19.28
CA ASP A 124 1.28 -1.03 20.57
C ASP A 124 2.29 0.13 20.63
N ASP A 125 3.49 -0.06 20.10
CA ASP A 125 4.52 0.97 20.08
C ASP A 125 4.19 2.05 19.01
N ALA A 126 3.73 1.64 17.82
CA ALA A 126 3.29 2.55 16.76
C ALA A 126 2.10 3.41 17.22
N ARG A 127 1.15 2.84 17.98
CA ARG A 127 0.00 3.59 18.51
C ARG A 127 0.43 4.73 19.43
N LYS A 128 1.45 4.52 20.27
CA LYS A 128 2.01 5.58 21.13
C LYS A 128 2.62 6.69 20.26
N PHE A 129 3.46 6.30 19.29
CA PHE A 129 4.11 7.25 18.40
C PHE A 129 3.11 8.04 17.53
N SER A 130 2.07 7.37 17.02
CA SER A 130 1.02 8.02 16.23
C SER A 130 0.13 8.95 17.07
N SER A 131 -0.05 8.70 18.36
CA SER A 131 -0.79 9.61 19.26
C SER A 131 -0.08 10.97 19.42
N GLU A 132 1.23 11.03 19.18
CA GLU A 132 2.05 12.23 19.15
C GLU A 132 2.09 12.90 17.76
N GLY A 133 1.39 12.30 16.79
CA GLY A 133 1.27 12.82 15.41
C GLY A 133 2.24 12.23 14.42
N GLY A 134 3.04 11.24 14.82
CA GLY A 134 3.93 10.52 13.93
C GLY A 134 3.22 9.47 13.05
N SER A 135 3.95 8.90 12.11
CA SER A 135 3.51 7.75 11.30
C SER A 135 4.60 6.71 11.23
N VAL A 136 4.21 5.45 11.30
CA VAL A 136 5.14 4.31 11.27
C VAL A 136 4.93 3.49 10.00
N THR A 137 6.04 3.19 9.31
CA THR A 137 6.08 2.14 8.29
C THR A 137 6.85 0.95 8.85
N ALA A 138 6.15 -0.17 9.05
CA ALA A 138 6.76 -1.41 9.49
C ALA A 138 7.18 -2.25 8.28
N ILE A 139 8.41 -2.75 8.28
CA ILE A 139 8.94 -3.67 7.27
C ILE A 139 9.13 -5.02 7.94
N LEU A 140 8.24 -5.96 7.65
CA LEU A 140 8.26 -7.32 8.16
C LEU A 140 8.97 -8.23 7.16
N LEU A 141 9.98 -8.96 7.63
CA LEU A 141 10.63 -10.01 6.88
C LEU A 141 10.47 -11.35 7.60
N THR A 142 9.92 -12.35 6.92
CA THR A 142 9.72 -13.70 7.47
C THR A 142 9.85 -14.77 6.39
N ASP A 143 10.26 -15.97 6.80
CA ASP A 143 10.34 -17.15 5.95
C ASP A 143 9.49 -18.33 6.49
N GLY A 144 8.66 -18.07 7.50
CA GLY A 144 7.97 -19.15 8.21
C GLY A 144 6.46 -18.98 8.37
N GLN A 145 5.84 -20.14 8.61
CA GLN A 145 4.44 -20.21 9.00
C GLN A 145 4.29 -19.76 10.46
N PRO A 146 3.24 -18.97 10.79
CA PRO A 146 2.98 -18.59 12.17
C PRO A 146 2.77 -19.80 13.08
N SER A 147 3.43 -19.79 14.25
CA SER A 147 3.32 -20.86 15.25
C SER A 147 2.50 -20.46 16.48
N ASP A 148 2.13 -19.19 16.61
CA ASP A 148 1.36 -18.65 17.74
C ASP A 148 -0.14 -18.49 17.44
N VAL A 149 -0.49 -17.88 16.33
CA VAL A 149 -1.86 -17.67 15.86
C VAL A 149 -1.92 -17.98 14.38
N THR A 150 -2.86 -18.83 13.97
CA THR A 150 -3.05 -19.26 12.58
C THR A 150 -4.35 -18.77 11.95
N GLU A 151 -5.24 -18.20 12.76
CA GLU A 151 -6.53 -17.70 12.32
C GLU A 151 -6.36 -16.35 11.61
N VAL A 152 -6.63 -16.31 10.31
CA VAL A 152 -6.50 -15.12 9.44
C VAL A 152 -7.31 -13.94 9.98
N ASP A 153 -8.53 -14.18 10.48
CA ASP A 153 -9.42 -13.13 11.01
C ASP A 153 -8.80 -12.32 12.16
N ARG A 154 -7.90 -12.92 12.94
CA ARG A 154 -7.21 -12.21 14.02
C ARG A 154 -6.21 -11.22 13.46
N TYR A 155 -5.48 -11.60 12.40
CA TYR A 155 -4.57 -10.71 11.69
C TYR A 155 -5.33 -9.59 10.97
N GLU A 156 -6.47 -9.88 10.36
CA GLU A 156 -7.31 -8.86 9.73
C GLU A 156 -7.78 -7.81 10.73
N LYS A 157 -8.22 -8.21 11.92
CA LYS A 157 -8.63 -7.29 12.99
C LYS A 157 -7.47 -6.43 13.48
N LEU A 158 -6.30 -7.03 13.71
CA LEU A 158 -5.10 -6.28 14.10
C LEU A 158 -4.67 -5.30 13.03
N ALA A 159 -4.67 -5.73 11.75
CA ALA A 159 -4.34 -4.88 10.62
C ALA A 159 -5.34 -3.72 10.42
N ALA A 160 -6.63 -3.95 10.66
CA ALA A 160 -7.64 -2.90 10.64
C ALA A 160 -7.35 -1.83 11.70
N SER A 161 -7.07 -2.25 12.95
CA SER A 161 -6.66 -1.32 14.02
C SER A 161 -5.35 -0.60 13.70
N ALA A 162 -4.39 -1.28 13.05
CA ALA A 162 -3.15 -0.69 12.59
C ALA A 162 -3.39 0.39 11.51
N SER A 163 -4.28 0.11 10.56
CA SER A 163 -4.68 1.06 9.52
C SER A 163 -5.34 2.32 10.09
N GLU A 164 -6.14 2.20 11.14
CA GLU A 164 -6.80 3.34 11.80
C GLU A 164 -5.80 4.36 12.37
N ILE A 165 -4.66 3.89 12.86
CA ILE A 165 -3.59 4.76 13.39
C ILE A 165 -2.55 5.16 12.32
N GLY A 166 -2.77 4.79 11.05
CA GLY A 166 -1.85 5.09 9.96
C GLY A 166 -0.56 4.24 9.96
N LEU A 167 -0.52 3.12 10.70
CA LEU A 167 0.58 2.15 10.62
C LEU A 167 0.50 1.39 9.29
N LYS A 168 1.51 1.56 8.45
CA LYS A 168 1.68 0.83 7.19
C LYS A 168 2.56 -0.41 7.44
N ILE A 169 2.15 -1.57 6.97
CA ILE A 169 2.93 -2.81 7.10
C ILE A 169 3.31 -3.35 5.72
N VAL A 170 4.59 -3.32 5.41
CA VAL A 170 5.20 -3.93 4.24
C VAL A 170 5.62 -5.33 4.61
N SER A 171 5.05 -6.34 3.97
CA SER A 171 5.36 -7.75 4.26
C SER A 171 6.23 -8.34 3.16
N ILE A 172 7.38 -8.86 3.55
CA ILE A 172 8.35 -9.54 2.68
C ILE A 172 8.42 -11.00 3.12
N GLY A 173 7.96 -11.90 2.27
CA GLY A 173 8.05 -13.34 2.50
C GLY A 173 9.16 -13.98 1.68
N ILE A 174 9.94 -14.88 2.28
CA ILE A 174 11.01 -15.65 1.64
C ILE A 174 10.73 -17.13 1.83
N GLY A 175 10.62 -17.89 0.74
CA GLY A 175 10.46 -19.36 0.83
C GLY A 175 9.06 -19.81 1.26
N ASP A 176 8.95 -20.55 2.38
CA ASP A 176 7.69 -21.19 2.80
C ASP A 176 7.00 -20.43 3.95
N TYR A 177 6.28 -19.39 3.62
CA TYR A 177 5.50 -18.53 4.53
C TYR A 177 4.00 -18.58 4.20
N ASP A 178 3.16 -18.06 5.10
CA ASP A 178 1.72 -17.91 4.85
C ASP A 178 1.43 -16.65 4.01
N GLU A 179 1.26 -16.85 2.71
CA GLU A 179 0.98 -15.76 1.77
C GLU A 179 -0.35 -15.07 2.02
N THR A 180 -1.35 -15.80 2.55
CA THR A 180 -2.68 -15.24 2.83
C THR A 180 -2.61 -14.23 3.96
N ILE A 181 -1.95 -14.58 5.06
CA ILE A 181 -1.76 -13.70 6.21
C ILE A 181 -0.97 -12.46 5.80
N LEU A 182 0.21 -12.64 5.16
CA LEU A 182 1.08 -11.52 4.80
C LEU A 182 0.41 -10.57 3.80
N LYS A 183 -0.28 -11.13 2.79
CA LYS A 183 -1.03 -10.32 1.81
C LYS A 183 -2.14 -9.51 2.47
N LYS A 184 -2.94 -10.13 3.35
CA LYS A 184 -4.04 -9.46 4.05
C LYS A 184 -3.57 -8.32 4.94
N ILE A 185 -2.50 -8.53 5.71
CA ILE A 185 -1.93 -7.49 6.57
C ILE A 185 -1.47 -6.29 5.74
N SER A 186 -0.73 -6.54 4.66
CA SER A 186 -0.24 -5.48 3.79
C SER A 186 -1.39 -4.74 3.09
N ASP A 187 -2.38 -5.45 2.55
CA ASP A 187 -3.50 -4.82 1.86
C ASP A 187 -4.31 -3.91 2.78
N ILE A 188 -4.66 -4.39 3.98
CA ILE A 188 -5.49 -3.63 4.94
C ILE A 188 -4.75 -2.38 5.44
N THR A 189 -3.44 -2.45 5.60
CA THR A 189 -2.62 -1.33 6.08
C THR A 189 -2.05 -0.46 4.97
N ASN A 190 -2.47 -0.66 3.71
CA ASN A 190 -1.97 0.05 2.54
C ASN A 190 -0.44 -0.06 2.34
N GLY A 191 0.15 -1.16 2.82
CA GLY A 191 1.53 -1.54 2.58
C GLY A 191 1.70 -2.37 1.30
N ASP A 192 2.94 -2.77 1.03
CA ASP A 192 3.28 -3.64 -0.09
C ASP A 192 3.42 -5.10 0.37
N PHE A 193 2.93 -6.05 -0.42
CA PHE A 193 3.26 -7.46 -0.28
C PHE A 193 4.31 -7.83 -1.31
N VAL A 194 5.42 -8.44 -0.86
CA VAL A 194 6.55 -8.83 -1.70
C VAL A 194 6.88 -10.30 -1.47
N ASN A 195 6.80 -11.10 -2.53
CA ASN A 195 7.37 -12.45 -2.57
C ASN A 195 8.83 -12.33 -3.01
N ALA A 196 9.77 -12.39 -2.06
CA ALA A 196 11.18 -12.23 -2.34
C ALA A 196 11.79 -13.56 -2.81
N THR A 197 12.27 -13.57 -4.05
CA THR A 197 12.93 -14.72 -4.67
C THR A 197 14.45 -14.66 -4.50
N ASP A 198 14.99 -13.50 -4.15
CA ASP A 198 16.43 -13.28 -4.01
C ASP A 198 16.72 -12.08 -3.08
N ARG A 199 17.98 -11.98 -2.67
CA ARG A 199 18.51 -10.91 -1.81
C ARG A 199 18.32 -9.51 -2.41
N ALA A 200 18.42 -9.37 -3.72
CA ALA A 200 18.34 -8.06 -4.36
C ALA A 200 16.96 -7.44 -4.15
N LEU A 201 15.89 -8.25 -4.28
CA LEU A 201 14.52 -7.80 -4.08
C LEU A 201 14.24 -7.43 -2.62
N VAL A 202 14.80 -8.16 -1.64
CA VAL A 202 14.72 -7.79 -0.22
C VAL A 202 15.35 -6.43 -0.01
N SER A 203 16.59 -6.25 -0.45
CA SER A 203 17.36 -5.01 -0.29
C SER A 203 16.70 -3.82 -0.99
N GLU A 204 16.15 -4.02 -2.19
CA GLU A 204 15.42 -2.99 -2.93
C GLU A 204 14.17 -2.54 -2.18
N THR A 205 13.42 -3.49 -1.62
CA THR A 205 12.19 -3.20 -0.86
C THR A 205 12.50 -2.39 0.40
N PHE A 206 13.50 -2.80 1.19
CA PHE A 206 13.93 -2.04 2.37
C PHE A 206 14.37 -0.63 2.01
N ARG A 207 15.21 -0.47 0.98
CA ARG A 207 15.69 0.84 0.52
C ARG A 207 14.56 1.73 0.00
N LYS A 208 13.60 1.17 -0.73
CA LYS A 208 12.41 1.90 -1.22
C LYS A 208 11.66 2.54 -0.05
N HIS A 209 11.27 1.73 0.94
CA HIS A 209 10.46 2.22 2.05
C HIS A 209 11.24 3.12 3.03
N ALA A 210 12.54 2.88 3.19
CA ALA A 210 13.41 3.81 3.93
C ALA A 210 13.47 5.19 3.25
N ARG A 211 13.59 5.24 1.91
CA ARG A 211 13.54 6.51 1.16
C ARG A 211 12.19 7.20 1.25
N GLU A 212 11.10 6.46 1.20
CA GLU A 212 9.76 7.02 1.38
C GLU A 212 9.61 7.69 2.75
N ALA A 213 10.09 7.05 3.82
CA ALA A 213 10.10 7.63 5.16
C ALA A 213 11.05 8.84 5.27
N ALA A 214 12.28 8.72 4.74
CA ALA A 214 13.27 9.80 4.77
C ALA A 214 12.82 11.05 3.99
N THR A 215 11.94 10.90 3.01
CA THR A 215 11.41 12.00 2.20
C THR A 215 9.97 12.39 2.56
N ALA A 216 9.44 11.90 3.69
CA ALA A 216 8.07 12.19 4.10
C ALA A 216 7.87 13.71 4.26
N GLY A 217 6.92 14.26 3.51
CA GLY A 217 6.51 15.66 3.58
C GLY A 217 5.22 15.86 4.38
N GLY A 218 4.66 14.76 4.89
CA GLY A 218 3.49 14.76 5.77
C GLY A 218 3.29 13.39 6.42
N THR A 219 2.77 13.42 7.65
CA THR A 219 2.44 12.26 8.47
C THR A 219 0.96 12.26 8.84
N SER A 220 0.45 11.13 9.34
CA SER A 220 -0.99 10.96 9.64
C SER A 220 -1.89 11.35 8.45
N VAL A 221 -1.43 11.02 7.23
CA VAL A 221 -2.11 11.44 6.00
C VAL A 221 -3.38 10.64 5.81
N THR A 222 -4.49 11.32 5.72
CA THR A 222 -5.82 10.75 5.49
C THR A 222 -6.49 11.46 4.32
N LEU A 223 -6.95 10.69 3.34
CA LEU A 223 -7.76 11.19 2.23
C LEU A 223 -9.22 10.80 2.44
N LYS A 224 -10.11 11.78 2.56
CA LYS A 224 -11.55 11.57 2.54
C LYS A 224 -12.12 11.96 1.18
N ILE A 225 -12.98 11.13 0.63
CA ILE A 225 -13.70 11.40 -0.61
C ILE A 225 -15.17 11.45 -0.28
N VAL A 226 -15.74 12.66 -0.40
CA VAL A 226 -17.13 12.98 -0.05
C VAL A 226 -17.94 13.09 -1.34
N PRO A 227 -18.85 12.16 -1.63
CA PRO A 227 -19.75 12.27 -2.76
C PRO A 227 -20.71 13.45 -2.56
N LYS A 228 -21.03 14.20 -3.63
CA LYS A 228 -21.96 15.33 -3.60
C LYS A 228 -23.23 15.04 -4.40
N GLU A 229 -23.13 14.94 -5.71
CA GLU A 229 -24.26 14.58 -6.60
C GLU A 229 -24.06 13.18 -7.20
N SER A 230 -23.58 12.24 -6.40
CA SER A 230 -23.17 10.94 -6.86
C SER A 230 -23.92 9.79 -6.17
N GLY A 231 -23.85 8.62 -6.79
CA GLY A 231 -24.30 7.35 -6.25
C GLY A 231 -23.17 6.60 -5.53
N SER A 232 -22.84 5.41 -5.99
CA SER A 232 -21.78 4.58 -5.41
C SER A 232 -20.40 5.15 -5.69
N LEU A 233 -19.52 5.05 -4.69
CA LEU A 233 -18.11 5.39 -4.79
C LEU A 233 -17.26 4.18 -4.37
N ASN A 234 -16.24 3.86 -5.17
CA ASN A 234 -15.33 2.73 -4.92
C ASN A 234 -13.89 3.15 -5.11
N VAL A 235 -12.97 2.52 -4.36
CA VAL A 235 -11.50 2.62 -4.53
C VAL A 235 -10.95 1.26 -4.92
N PHE A 236 -9.92 1.22 -5.77
CA PHE A 236 -9.43 -0.04 -6.37
C PHE A 236 -8.04 -0.45 -5.89
N ASP A 237 -7.22 0.48 -5.47
CA ASP A 237 -5.79 0.28 -5.20
C ASP A 237 -5.37 0.51 -3.75
N GLN A 238 -6.28 0.99 -2.91
CA GLN A 238 -6.05 1.23 -1.50
C GLN A 238 -7.16 0.60 -0.65
N SER A 239 -6.84 0.21 0.57
CA SER A 239 -7.84 -0.13 1.58
C SER A 239 -8.54 1.14 2.06
N PHE A 240 -9.83 1.05 2.31
CA PHE A 240 -10.64 2.18 2.72
C PHE A 240 -11.75 1.76 3.67
N THR A 241 -12.25 2.72 4.43
CA THR A 241 -13.48 2.58 5.22
C THR A 241 -14.58 3.45 4.64
N VAL A 242 -15.84 3.08 4.88
CA VAL A 242 -17.01 3.86 4.44
C VAL A 242 -17.86 4.17 5.67
N ASP A 243 -18.11 5.44 5.88
CA ASP A 243 -19.00 5.93 6.92
C ASP A 243 -19.90 7.03 6.33
N ASP A 244 -21.21 6.88 6.42
CA ASP A 244 -22.24 7.76 5.81
C ASP A 244 -21.94 8.12 4.33
N GLY A 245 -21.50 7.12 3.55
CA GLY A 245 -21.14 7.28 2.15
C GLY A 245 -19.81 8.01 1.90
N ILE A 246 -19.11 8.44 2.93
CA ILE A 246 -17.78 9.03 2.85
C ILE A 246 -16.74 7.92 2.85
N VAL A 247 -15.91 7.91 1.82
CA VAL A 247 -14.75 6.99 1.75
C VAL A 247 -13.56 7.64 2.44
N THR A 248 -12.93 6.90 3.35
CA THR A 248 -11.70 7.32 4.05
C THR A 248 -10.57 6.35 3.75
N VAL A 249 -9.45 6.87 3.26
CA VAL A 249 -8.22 6.14 2.98
C VAL A 249 -7.11 6.65 3.91
N ASN A 250 -6.57 5.79 4.76
CA ASN A 250 -5.43 6.12 5.62
C ASN A 250 -4.13 5.78 4.88
N LEU A 251 -3.27 6.77 4.67
CA LEU A 251 -2.05 6.66 3.89
C LEU A 251 -0.77 6.65 4.76
N GLY A 252 -0.89 6.93 6.06
CA GLY A 252 0.25 7.01 6.97
C GLY A 252 1.17 8.18 6.65
N SER A 253 2.41 7.92 6.30
CA SER A 253 3.34 8.94 5.77
C SER A 253 3.34 8.93 4.24
N VAL A 254 3.55 10.12 3.64
CA VAL A 254 3.68 10.28 2.19
C VAL A 254 4.98 10.99 1.87
N GLY A 255 5.85 10.31 1.12
CA GLY A 255 7.15 10.79 0.66
C GLY A 255 7.13 11.41 -0.74
N ALA A 256 8.31 11.52 -1.33
CA ALA A 256 8.50 12.10 -2.67
C ALA A 256 7.88 11.25 -3.78
N THR A 257 7.82 9.93 -3.62
CA THR A 257 7.13 9.03 -4.56
C THR A 257 5.63 9.26 -4.45
N PRO A 258 4.92 9.57 -5.57
CA PRO A 258 3.49 9.79 -5.51
C PRO A 258 2.72 8.54 -5.08
N VAL A 259 1.82 8.71 -4.10
CA VAL A 259 0.80 7.71 -3.76
C VAL A 259 -0.45 8.05 -4.55
N ASN A 260 -0.97 7.07 -5.30
CA ASN A 260 -2.19 7.23 -6.07
C ASN A 260 -3.36 6.53 -5.36
N VAL A 261 -4.52 7.19 -5.37
CA VAL A 261 -5.81 6.63 -4.96
C VAL A 261 -6.72 6.66 -6.18
N THR A 262 -6.96 5.49 -6.77
CA THR A 262 -7.75 5.33 -7.99
C THR A 262 -9.10 4.72 -7.66
N GLY A 263 -10.17 5.27 -8.22
CA GLY A 263 -11.50 4.78 -7.93
C GLY A 263 -12.52 5.14 -9.01
N SER A 264 -13.79 4.90 -8.71
CA SER A 264 -14.91 5.33 -9.54
C SER A 264 -16.03 5.94 -8.71
N VAL A 265 -16.75 6.84 -9.33
CA VAL A 265 -17.95 7.44 -8.79
C VAL A 265 -19.06 7.41 -9.85
N ASP A 266 -20.27 7.03 -9.45
CA ASP A 266 -21.44 7.01 -10.32
C ASP A 266 -22.18 8.34 -10.19
N ILE A 267 -22.28 9.09 -11.29
CA ILE A 267 -22.98 10.38 -11.37
C ILE A 267 -24.37 10.17 -11.92
N LYS A 268 -25.38 10.55 -11.18
CA LYS A 268 -26.78 10.47 -11.59
C LYS A 268 -27.08 11.56 -12.64
N GLY A 269 -28.04 11.27 -13.54
CA GLY A 269 -28.62 12.26 -14.44
C GLY A 269 -29.32 13.40 -13.65
N GLY A 270 -29.52 14.55 -14.33
CA GLY A 270 -30.16 15.72 -13.76
C GLY A 270 -30.08 16.94 -14.68
N ALA A 271 -30.28 18.13 -14.16
CA ALA A 271 -30.22 19.35 -14.96
C ALA A 271 -28.83 19.56 -15.60
N GLU A 272 -28.81 20.10 -16.82
CA GLU A 272 -27.57 20.47 -17.51
C GLU A 272 -26.86 21.60 -16.76
N GLY A 273 -25.53 21.62 -16.81
CA GLY A 273 -24.70 22.64 -16.20
C GLY A 273 -23.56 22.07 -15.36
N SER A 274 -22.82 22.95 -14.73
CA SER A 274 -21.68 22.58 -13.85
C SER A 274 -22.19 22.00 -12.52
N ILE A 275 -21.63 20.86 -12.12
CA ILE A 275 -21.93 20.17 -10.87
C ILE A 275 -20.65 19.87 -10.11
N THR A 276 -20.74 19.79 -8.78
CA THR A 276 -19.68 19.19 -7.95
C THR A 276 -19.99 17.71 -7.76
N ALA A 277 -19.24 16.85 -8.45
CA ALA A 277 -19.42 15.39 -8.37
C ALA A 277 -19.03 14.83 -7.01
N MET A 278 -17.86 15.22 -6.53
CA MET A 278 -17.31 14.83 -5.24
C MET A 278 -16.34 15.88 -4.71
N GLN A 279 -15.96 15.78 -3.46
CA GLN A 279 -14.92 16.59 -2.83
C GLN A 279 -13.87 15.68 -2.24
N ALA A 280 -12.58 15.85 -2.60
CA ALA A 280 -11.47 15.25 -1.93
C ALA A 280 -11.00 16.18 -0.80
N ILE A 281 -10.78 15.62 0.40
CA ILE A 281 -10.28 16.34 1.58
C ILE A 281 -9.05 15.60 2.04
N LEU A 282 -7.89 16.26 1.98
CA LEU A 282 -6.62 15.76 2.45
C LEU A 282 -6.28 16.35 3.79
N SER A 283 -6.22 15.55 4.84
CA SER A 283 -5.81 15.95 6.18
C SER A 283 -4.48 15.30 6.52
N TYR A 284 -3.53 16.05 7.07
CA TYR A 284 -2.20 15.55 7.43
C TYR A 284 -1.52 16.46 8.46
N ARG A 285 -0.42 15.98 9.06
CA ARG A 285 0.54 16.83 9.78
C ARG A 285 1.70 17.16 8.85
N ASP A 286 2.04 18.45 8.76
CA ASP A 286 3.20 18.93 7.99
C ASP A 286 4.51 18.58 8.71
N THR A 287 5.64 18.83 8.09
CA THR A 287 6.99 18.53 8.63
C THR A 287 7.35 19.32 9.90
N ASP A 288 6.63 20.39 10.18
CA ASP A 288 6.71 21.16 11.44
C ASP A 288 5.73 20.65 12.53
N GLY A 289 5.02 19.56 12.28
CA GLY A 289 3.99 18.98 13.17
C GLY A 289 2.64 19.68 13.13
N SER A 290 2.49 20.77 12.38
CA SER A 290 1.23 21.51 12.29
C SER A 290 0.17 20.73 11.51
N PRO A 291 -1.11 20.72 11.97
CA PRO A 291 -2.19 20.08 11.22
C PRO A 291 -2.53 20.91 9.98
N ARG A 292 -2.76 20.23 8.86
CA ARG A 292 -3.18 20.79 7.58
C ARG A 292 -4.44 20.08 7.08
N GLU A 293 -5.30 20.85 6.40
CA GLU A 293 -6.44 20.30 5.68
C GLU A 293 -6.63 21.05 4.37
N ASP A 294 -6.55 20.35 3.27
CA ASP A 294 -6.75 20.86 1.93
C ASP A 294 -8.02 20.26 1.32
N ARG A 295 -8.83 21.06 0.64
CA ARG A 295 -10.11 20.66 0.05
C ARG A 295 -10.11 20.90 -1.44
N PHE A 296 -10.42 19.86 -2.21
CA PHE A 296 -10.40 19.87 -3.67
C PHE A 296 -11.78 19.47 -4.20
N PRO A 297 -12.62 20.42 -4.64
CA PRO A 297 -13.86 20.09 -5.32
C PRO A 297 -13.57 19.52 -6.71
N VAL A 298 -14.23 18.42 -7.06
CA VAL A 298 -14.17 17.82 -8.39
C VAL A 298 -15.43 18.17 -9.14
N THR A 299 -15.30 19.03 -10.14
CA THR A 299 -16.42 19.54 -10.94
C THR A 299 -16.48 18.85 -12.29
N LEU A 300 -17.70 18.57 -12.73
CA LEU A 300 -18.02 18.05 -14.07
C LEU A 300 -19.08 18.94 -14.70
N ASN A 301 -19.19 18.88 -16.02
CA ASN A 301 -20.30 19.53 -16.73
C ASN A 301 -21.31 18.48 -17.19
N ARG A 302 -22.56 18.63 -16.76
CA ARG A 302 -23.66 17.73 -17.13
C ARG A 302 -24.30 18.22 -18.42
N THR A 303 -24.38 17.36 -19.45
CA THR A 303 -24.92 17.73 -20.76
C THR A 303 -25.66 16.56 -21.43
N LYS A 304 -26.59 16.88 -22.33
CA LYS A 304 -27.27 15.94 -23.21
C LYS A 304 -26.48 15.64 -24.48
N ASN A 305 -25.45 16.43 -24.77
CA ASN A 305 -24.64 16.25 -25.98
C ASN A 305 -23.67 15.06 -25.79
N SER A 306 -23.98 13.93 -26.41
CA SER A 306 -23.18 12.71 -26.32
C SER A 306 -21.78 12.87 -26.92
N GLU A 307 -21.61 13.65 -27.96
CA GLU A 307 -20.30 13.90 -28.61
C GLU A 307 -19.38 14.64 -27.62
N THR A 308 -19.91 15.63 -26.89
CA THR A 308 -19.17 16.35 -25.85
C THR A 308 -18.72 15.42 -24.72
N VAL A 309 -19.58 14.50 -24.28
CA VAL A 309 -19.22 13.53 -23.23
C VAL A 309 -18.12 12.60 -23.74
N VAL A 310 -18.30 12.00 -24.92
CA VAL A 310 -17.37 11.01 -25.49
C VAL A 310 -16.00 11.63 -25.82
N SER A 311 -15.97 12.85 -26.35
CA SER A 311 -14.72 13.56 -26.68
C SER A 311 -13.91 13.95 -25.43
N SER A 312 -14.55 14.02 -24.26
CA SER A 312 -13.88 14.35 -22.99
C SER A 312 -13.22 13.17 -22.31
N ILE A 313 -13.29 11.95 -22.86
CA ILE A 313 -12.80 10.72 -22.23
C ILE A 313 -11.27 10.69 -22.20
N ASN A 314 -10.71 10.63 -21.00
CA ASN A 314 -9.31 10.30 -20.73
C ASN A 314 -9.15 8.76 -20.76
N ARG A 315 -8.79 8.22 -21.90
CA ARG A 315 -8.67 6.77 -22.12
C ARG A 315 -7.59 6.13 -21.27
N ASP A 316 -6.50 6.84 -21.00
CA ASP A 316 -5.38 6.31 -20.18
C ASP A 316 -5.85 6.04 -18.75
N LEU A 317 -6.56 7.00 -18.13
CA LEU A 317 -7.10 6.82 -16.79
C LEU A 317 -8.18 5.72 -16.74
N VAL A 318 -9.03 5.61 -17.78
CA VAL A 318 -10.01 4.51 -17.90
C VAL A 318 -9.30 3.15 -17.92
N ASN A 319 -8.23 3.01 -18.68
CA ASN A 319 -7.48 1.77 -18.79
C ASN A 319 -6.75 1.42 -17.48
N GLU A 320 -6.13 2.41 -16.83
CA GLU A 320 -5.48 2.21 -15.51
C GLU A 320 -6.50 1.77 -14.44
N ALA A 321 -7.62 2.47 -14.34
CA ALA A 321 -8.67 2.13 -13.38
C ALA A 321 -9.26 0.73 -13.64
N ARG A 322 -9.50 0.39 -14.91
CA ARG A 322 -9.98 -0.93 -15.31
C ARG A 322 -8.98 -2.02 -14.94
N LEU A 323 -7.71 -1.79 -15.19
CA LEU A 323 -6.64 -2.73 -14.85
C LEU A 323 -6.62 -3.02 -13.34
N LYS A 324 -6.66 -1.99 -12.49
CA LYS A 324 -6.66 -2.15 -11.03
C LYS A 324 -7.92 -2.90 -10.55
N MET A 325 -9.08 -2.58 -11.11
CA MET A 325 -10.32 -3.31 -10.82
C MET A 325 -10.23 -4.79 -11.22
N GLN A 326 -9.63 -5.10 -12.37
CA GLN A 326 -9.43 -6.48 -12.83
C GLN A 326 -8.45 -7.24 -11.92
N MET A 327 -7.43 -6.58 -11.36
CA MET A 327 -6.54 -7.21 -10.39
C MET A 327 -7.27 -7.63 -9.11
N ASN A 328 -8.19 -6.80 -8.61
CA ASN A 328 -9.04 -7.18 -7.47
C ASN A 328 -9.90 -8.41 -7.79
N GLN A 329 -10.42 -8.51 -9.02
CA GLN A 329 -11.18 -9.69 -9.46
C GLN A 329 -10.28 -10.94 -9.54
N VAL A 330 -9.07 -10.82 -10.06
CA VAL A 330 -8.09 -11.92 -10.10
C VAL A 330 -7.79 -12.41 -8.69
N GLU A 331 -7.46 -11.52 -7.76
CA GLU A 331 -7.18 -11.89 -6.35
C GLU A 331 -8.37 -12.61 -5.70
N TYR A 332 -9.57 -12.11 -5.93
CA TYR A 332 -10.80 -12.75 -5.43
C TYR A 332 -10.96 -14.17 -6.00
N LEU A 333 -10.86 -14.35 -7.32
CA LEU A 333 -10.98 -15.66 -7.97
C LEU A 333 -9.90 -16.65 -7.50
N ILE A 334 -8.66 -16.19 -7.33
CA ILE A 334 -7.56 -16.99 -6.76
C ILE A 334 -7.88 -17.44 -5.34
N SER A 335 -8.45 -16.56 -4.51
CA SER A 335 -8.86 -16.91 -3.14
C SER A 335 -9.95 -17.98 -3.11
N GLN A 336 -10.80 -18.03 -4.15
CA GLN A 336 -11.84 -19.05 -4.32
C GLN A 336 -11.34 -20.33 -5.03
N GLY A 337 -10.09 -20.36 -5.49
CA GLY A 337 -9.54 -21.46 -6.27
C GLY A 337 -9.99 -21.51 -7.74
N ASP A 338 -10.60 -20.44 -8.24
CA ASP A 338 -11.11 -20.35 -9.62
C ASP A 338 -10.02 -19.79 -10.57
N PHE A 339 -9.02 -20.60 -10.85
CA PHE A 339 -7.87 -20.22 -11.67
C PHE A 339 -8.21 -19.99 -13.15
N ASP A 340 -9.21 -20.70 -13.67
CA ASP A 340 -9.65 -20.57 -15.06
C ASP A 340 -10.25 -19.19 -15.33
N ASN A 341 -11.13 -18.73 -14.46
CA ASN A 341 -11.71 -17.41 -14.59
C ASN A 341 -10.70 -16.31 -14.24
N ALA A 342 -9.80 -16.52 -13.26
CA ALA A 342 -8.69 -15.61 -13.00
C ALA A 342 -7.82 -15.40 -14.24
N THR A 343 -7.49 -16.47 -14.99
CA THR A 343 -6.75 -16.40 -16.25
C THR A 343 -7.48 -15.60 -17.30
N LYS A 344 -8.81 -15.80 -17.47
CA LYS A 344 -9.61 -15.03 -18.43
C LYS A 344 -9.62 -13.53 -18.10
N ILE A 345 -9.79 -13.17 -16.82
CA ILE A 345 -9.76 -11.78 -16.36
C ILE A 345 -8.37 -11.17 -16.60
N ASN A 346 -7.29 -11.91 -16.29
CA ASN A 346 -5.93 -11.41 -16.54
C ASN A 346 -5.66 -11.16 -18.03
N ARG A 347 -6.17 -11.98 -18.94
CA ARG A 347 -6.05 -11.74 -20.40
C ARG A 347 -6.73 -10.43 -20.83
N GLN A 348 -7.89 -10.12 -20.27
CA GLN A 348 -8.55 -8.82 -20.48
C GLN A 348 -7.73 -7.67 -19.85
N ALA A 349 -7.10 -7.91 -18.70
CA ALA A 349 -6.23 -6.94 -18.05
C ALA A 349 -4.96 -6.64 -18.88
N MET A 350 -4.41 -7.63 -19.60
CA MET A 350 -3.29 -7.41 -20.53
C MET A 350 -3.63 -6.45 -21.65
N GLU A 351 -4.87 -6.45 -22.16
CA GLU A 351 -5.31 -5.47 -23.18
C GLU A 351 -5.32 -4.06 -22.58
N ALA A 352 -5.85 -3.89 -21.37
CA ALA A 352 -5.84 -2.62 -20.64
C ALA A 352 -4.40 -2.15 -20.35
N ALA A 353 -3.53 -3.05 -19.87
CA ALA A 353 -2.12 -2.75 -19.63
C ALA A 353 -1.38 -2.30 -20.89
N ASN A 354 -1.56 -3.00 -22.02
CA ASN A 354 -0.97 -2.61 -23.31
C ASN A 354 -1.43 -1.21 -23.75
N ALA A 355 -2.69 -0.86 -23.50
CA ALA A 355 -3.25 0.44 -23.83
C ALA A 355 -2.65 1.58 -22.97
N THR A 356 -2.19 1.32 -21.76
CA THR A 356 -1.52 2.32 -20.91
C THR A 356 -0.13 2.71 -21.42
N ARG A 357 0.52 1.87 -22.21
CA ARG A 357 1.92 1.99 -22.69
C ARG A 357 2.97 2.02 -21.55
N LYS A 358 2.59 1.70 -20.34
CA LYS A 358 3.50 1.59 -19.18
C LYS A 358 4.16 0.21 -19.19
N ILE A 359 5.47 0.16 -19.43
CA ILE A 359 6.23 -1.09 -19.59
C ILE A 359 6.09 -1.98 -18.34
N GLU A 360 6.19 -1.38 -17.15
CA GLU A 360 6.08 -2.10 -15.88
C GLU A 360 4.74 -2.82 -15.69
N LEU A 361 3.62 -2.19 -16.10
CA LEU A 361 2.30 -2.81 -16.03
C LEU A 361 2.15 -3.93 -17.07
N ILE A 362 2.71 -3.75 -18.26
CA ILE A 362 2.70 -4.76 -19.33
C ILE A 362 3.51 -5.99 -18.91
N GLU A 363 4.67 -5.79 -18.33
CA GLU A 363 5.53 -6.89 -17.88
C GLU A 363 4.90 -7.64 -16.70
N ALA A 364 4.34 -6.93 -15.73
CA ALA A 364 3.69 -7.53 -14.56
C ALA A 364 2.47 -8.38 -14.96
N THR A 365 1.61 -7.88 -15.88
CA THR A 365 0.46 -8.65 -16.37
C THR A 365 0.87 -9.86 -17.20
N ARG A 366 1.95 -9.77 -18.00
CA ARG A 366 2.50 -10.92 -18.73
C ARG A 366 3.09 -11.98 -17.80
N LYS A 367 3.79 -11.54 -16.75
CA LYS A 367 4.33 -12.46 -15.74
C LYS A 367 3.20 -13.17 -15.02
N LEU A 368 2.16 -12.44 -14.65
CA LEU A 368 0.94 -13.00 -14.06
C LEU A 368 0.27 -14.03 -14.98
N ASP A 369 0.18 -13.76 -16.29
CA ASP A 369 -0.39 -14.72 -17.26
C ASP A 369 0.40 -16.03 -17.32
N ARG A 370 1.73 -15.98 -17.27
CA ARG A 370 2.56 -17.19 -17.23
C ARG A 370 2.31 -18.01 -15.98
N VAL A 371 2.20 -17.36 -14.82
CA VAL A 371 1.93 -18.04 -13.55
C VAL A 371 0.55 -18.70 -13.56
N LEU A 372 -0.47 -18.00 -14.05
CA LEU A 372 -1.84 -18.52 -14.14
C LEU A 372 -2.00 -19.62 -15.21
N SER A 373 -1.19 -19.58 -16.27
CA SER A 373 -1.25 -20.53 -17.40
C SER A 373 -0.32 -21.74 -17.25
N SER A 374 0.48 -21.83 -16.20
CA SER A 374 1.48 -22.90 -15.99
C SER A 374 0.90 -24.30 -15.71
N GLY A 375 -0.39 -24.49 -15.85
CA GLY A 375 -1.15 -25.73 -16.03
C GLY A 375 -0.99 -26.82 -14.97
N SER A 376 -2.07 -27.29 -14.37
CA SER A 376 -2.30 -28.59 -13.65
C SER A 376 -1.36 -28.97 -12.49
N GLY A 377 -0.44 -28.14 -12.10
CA GLY A 377 0.29 -28.16 -10.84
C GLY A 377 -0.26 -27.02 -9.98
N GLU A 378 0.24 -26.78 -8.87
CA GLU A 378 -0.10 -25.72 -7.94
C GLU A 378 0.18 -24.35 -8.55
N VAL A 379 -0.84 -23.52 -8.81
CA VAL A 379 -0.63 -22.11 -9.18
C VAL A 379 0.08 -21.42 -8.01
N ASP A 380 1.23 -20.83 -8.29
CA ASP A 380 2.00 -20.10 -7.27
C ASP A 380 1.24 -18.83 -6.83
N ARG A 381 0.42 -18.96 -5.79
CA ARG A 381 -0.36 -17.86 -5.20
C ARG A 381 0.52 -16.72 -4.72
N LYS A 382 1.72 -17.02 -4.19
CA LYS A 382 2.68 -16.03 -3.72
C LYS A 382 3.07 -15.08 -4.85
N GLU A 383 3.37 -15.66 -6.02
CA GLU A 383 3.72 -14.86 -7.18
C GLU A 383 2.51 -14.12 -7.79
N VAL A 384 1.30 -14.72 -7.78
CA VAL A 384 0.08 -14.01 -8.19
C VAL A 384 -0.12 -12.77 -7.34
N TYR A 385 -0.09 -12.89 -6.02
CA TYR A 385 -0.26 -11.76 -5.10
C TYR A 385 0.85 -10.70 -5.23
N ASN A 386 2.08 -11.13 -5.49
CA ASN A 386 3.19 -10.23 -5.76
C ASN A 386 2.96 -9.39 -7.02
N GLN A 387 2.54 -10.00 -8.13
CA GLN A 387 2.28 -9.28 -9.38
C GLN A 387 1.04 -8.38 -9.30
N THR A 388 -0.05 -8.84 -8.69
CA THR A 388 -1.25 -8.01 -8.51
C THR A 388 -0.97 -6.80 -7.63
N THR A 389 -0.18 -6.95 -6.56
CA THR A 389 0.26 -5.83 -5.71
C THR A 389 1.06 -4.82 -6.52
N LYS A 390 2.04 -5.25 -7.32
CA LYS A 390 2.82 -4.37 -8.20
C LYS A 390 1.93 -3.56 -9.13
N ILE A 391 0.96 -4.22 -9.77
CA ILE A 391 0.03 -3.56 -10.71
C ILE A 391 -0.85 -2.54 -9.98
N LYS A 392 -1.36 -2.86 -8.80
CA LYS A 392 -2.25 -1.96 -8.05
C LYS A 392 -1.51 -0.72 -7.52
N ARG A 393 -0.25 -0.87 -7.12
CA ARG A 393 0.54 0.22 -6.52
C ARG A 393 1.20 1.15 -7.56
N ASN A 394 1.39 0.70 -8.81
CA ASN A 394 1.89 1.51 -9.93
C ASN A 394 0.73 2.15 -10.70
#